data_0e642473c9d2e84f00c2a0961a5f2502
#
_entry.id   0e642473c9d2e84f00c2a0961a5f2502
#
_cell.length_a   1.000
_cell.length_b   1.000
_cell.length_c   1.000
_cell.angle_alpha   90.00
_cell.angle_beta   90.00
_cell.angle_gamma   90.00
#
_symmetry.space_group_name_H-M   'P 1'
#
loop_
_entity.id
_entity.type
_entity.pdbx_description
1 polymer ?
#
loop_
_entity_poly.entity_id
_entity_poly.type
_entity_poly.pdbx_seq_one_letter_code
_entity_poly.pdbx_strand_id
1 'polypeptide(L)'
;MIVLGLCQNGHLGFNEPGSAEDSPARLVQLDPVSTAANRKWFDGDYAPSLGVTTGLKTILRTKHILLMAYGANKAVAVKAMLAGPRAAQCPASFLQGHADAHVFLDQAAAATLPGKLADQLSKPPR
;
A
#
# COMPACT_ATOMS: atom_id res chain seq x y z
N MET A 1 -12.57 -11.43 -0.06
CA MET A 1 -12.03 -10.28 -0.80
C MET A 1 -11.66 -9.19 0.18
N ILE A 2 -10.58 -8.47 -0.07
CA ILE A 2 -10.20 -7.26 0.67
C ILE A 2 -9.93 -6.12 -0.32
N VAL A 3 -10.32 -4.90 0.06
CA VAL A 3 -10.02 -3.68 -0.70
C VAL A 3 -9.03 -2.86 0.12
N LEU A 4 -7.94 -2.44 -0.51
CA LEU A 4 -6.83 -1.75 0.12
C LEU A 4 -6.51 -0.45 -0.61
N GLY A 5 -6.08 0.56 0.15
CA GLY A 5 -5.39 1.73 -0.36
C GLY A 5 -3.88 1.59 -0.16
N LEU A 6 -3.10 2.27 -1.00
CA LEU A 6 -1.65 2.39 -0.83
C LEU A 6 -1.32 3.74 -0.20
N CYS A 7 -0.54 3.72 0.88
CA CYS A 7 0.01 4.95 1.45
C CYS A 7 1.33 5.36 0.80
N GLN A 8 1.74 6.62 1.05
CA GLN A 8 2.94 7.20 0.44
C GLN A 8 4.24 6.47 0.80
N ASN A 9 4.30 5.82 1.97
CA ASN A 9 5.44 5.02 2.43
C ASN A 9 5.34 3.53 2.08
N GLY A 10 4.33 3.12 1.31
CA GLY A 10 4.18 1.74 0.85
C GLY A 10 3.54 0.78 1.86
N HIS A 11 2.96 1.27 2.94
CA HIS A 11 2.24 0.41 3.88
C HIS A 11 0.87 -0.04 3.36
N LEU A 12 0.38 -1.17 3.88
CA LEU A 12 -0.96 -1.71 3.70
C LEU A 12 -1.70 -1.77 5.05
N GLY A 13 -2.85 -1.11 5.15
CA GLY A 13 -3.44 -0.83 6.46
C GLY A 13 -2.46 0.02 7.26
N PHE A 14 -2.15 -0.38 8.49
CA PHE A 14 -1.04 0.22 9.26
C PHE A 14 0.14 -0.75 9.42
N ASN A 15 0.36 -1.63 8.43
CA ASN A 15 1.59 -2.41 8.38
C ASN A 15 2.69 -1.53 7.80
N GLU A 16 3.32 -0.75 8.66
CA GLU A 16 4.36 0.23 8.33
C GLU A 16 5.63 -0.43 7.78
N PRO A 17 6.52 0.33 7.10
CA PRO A 17 7.82 -0.18 6.69
C PRO A 17 8.56 -0.90 7.83
N GLY A 18 9.10 -2.08 7.52
CA GLY A 18 9.70 -2.99 8.51
C GLY A 18 8.74 -4.07 9.02
N SER A 19 7.46 -4.04 8.67
CA SER A 19 6.52 -5.10 9.06
C SER A 19 6.87 -6.41 8.39
N ALA A 20 6.95 -7.49 9.19
CA ALA A 20 7.18 -8.84 8.68
C ALA A 20 5.98 -9.35 7.87
N GLU A 21 6.26 -10.13 6.82
CA GLU A 21 5.24 -10.70 5.93
C GLU A 21 4.20 -11.56 6.67
N ASP A 22 4.62 -12.25 7.70
CA ASP A 22 3.78 -13.13 8.54
C ASP A 22 3.17 -12.43 9.76
N SER A 23 3.29 -11.09 9.85
CA SER A 23 2.81 -10.34 11.00
C SER A 23 1.30 -10.53 11.22
N PRO A 24 0.86 -10.81 12.46
CA PRO A 24 -0.55 -10.92 12.83
C PRO A 24 -1.19 -9.53 13.01
N ALA A 25 -2.50 -9.51 13.23
CA ALA A 25 -3.19 -8.31 13.72
C ALA A 25 -2.57 -7.85 15.05
N ARG A 26 -2.32 -6.54 15.18
CA ARG A 26 -1.60 -6.00 16.33
C ARG A 26 -1.78 -4.50 16.50
N LEU A 27 -1.44 -4.01 17.68
CA LEU A 27 -1.18 -2.60 17.93
C LEU A 27 0.19 -2.23 17.32
N VAL A 28 0.25 -1.10 16.64
CA VAL A 28 1.47 -0.59 15.99
C VAL A 28 1.70 0.87 16.34
N GLN A 29 2.97 1.23 16.44
CA GLN A 29 3.40 2.63 16.40
C GLN A 29 3.35 3.09 14.94
N LEU A 30 2.63 4.18 14.67
CA LEU A 30 2.55 4.74 13.32
C LEU A 30 3.81 5.51 12.96
N ASP A 31 4.23 5.36 11.72
CA ASP A 31 5.29 6.18 11.12
C ASP A 31 4.90 7.67 11.13
N PRO A 32 5.86 8.60 11.28
CA PRO A 32 5.58 10.04 11.21
C PRO A 32 4.83 10.46 9.95
N VAL A 33 5.11 9.85 8.79
CA VAL A 33 4.39 10.10 7.53
C VAL A 33 2.92 9.71 7.67
N SER A 34 2.64 8.56 8.26
CA SER A 34 1.27 8.07 8.48
C SER A 34 0.53 8.93 9.49
N THR A 35 1.18 9.31 10.59
CA THR A 35 0.62 10.21 11.59
C THR A 35 0.28 11.57 10.98
N ALA A 36 1.18 12.14 10.19
CA ALA A 36 0.94 13.42 9.51
C ALA A 36 -0.21 13.32 8.49
N ALA A 37 -0.29 12.23 7.72
CA ALA A 37 -1.36 12.01 6.76
C ALA A 37 -2.74 11.83 7.43
N ASN A 38 -2.78 11.34 8.66
CA ASN A 38 -4.01 11.12 9.40
C ASN A 38 -4.59 12.39 10.03
N ARG A 39 -3.81 13.45 10.20
CA ARG A 39 -4.27 14.72 10.83
C ARG A 39 -5.56 15.26 10.23
N LYS A 40 -5.75 15.12 8.93
CA LYS A 40 -6.96 15.58 8.23
C LYS A 40 -8.27 14.92 8.68
N TRP A 41 -8.17 13.80 9.41
CA TRP A 41 -9.33 13.06 9.91
C TRP A 41 -9.69 13.40 11.35
N PHE A 42 -8.90 14.27 12.01
CA PHE A 42 -9.07 14.66 13.40
C PHE A 42 -9.08 16.18 13.51
N ASP A 43 -9.85 16.70 14.46
CA ASP A 43 -9.93 18.12 14.73
C ASP A 43 -8.68 18.62 15.46
N GLY A 44 -8.18 19.80 15.05
CA GLY A 44 -7.02 20.44 15.64
C GLY A 44 -5.69 19.75 15.29
N ASP A 45 -4.71 19.88 16.20
CA ASP A 45 -3.35 19.36 16.01
C ASP A 45 -3.19 17.89 16.44
N TYR A 46 -4.26 17.27 16.92
CA TYR A 46 -4.22 15.88 17.37
C TYR A 46 -4.16 14.91 16.19
N ALA A 47 -3.23 13.99 16.24
CA ALA A 47 -3.22 12.81 15.38
C ALA A 47 -2.71 11.62 16.21
N PRO A 48 -3.43 10.49 16.23
CA PRO A 48 -2.98 9.31 16.95
C PRO A 48 -1.64 8.82 16.41
N SER A 49 -0.73 8.48 17.30
CA SER A 49 0.55 7.84 16.96
C SER A 49 0.51 6.31 17.06
N LEU A 50 -0.60 5.76 17.56
CA LEU A 50 -0.84 4.34 17.68
C LEU A 50 -2.04 3.94 16.83
N GLY A 51 -1.99 2.75 16.24
CA GLY A 51 -3.09 2.18 15.47
C GLY A 51 -3.18 0.67 15.64
N VAL A 52 -4.37 0.11 15.44
CA VAL A 52 -4.58 -1.34 15.33
C VAL A 52 -4.68 -1.68 13.84
N THR A 53 -3.98 -2.71 13.42
CA THR A 53 -3.99 -3.14 12.02
C THR A 53 -4.28 -4.62 11.86
N THR A 54 -4.97 -4.97 10.78
CA THR A 54 -4.97 -6.32 10.24
C THR A 54 -3.56 -6.64 9.73
N GLY A 55 -2.92 -7.68 10.26
CA GLY A 55 -1.56 -8.03 9.89
C GLY A 55 -1.41 -8.48 8.43
N LEU A 56 -0.20 -8.37 7.89
CA LEU A 56 0.12 -8.80 6.53
C LEU A 56 -0.21 -10.26 6.29
N LYS A 57 -0.01 -11.13 7.29
CA LYS A 57 -0.38 -12.55 7.22
C LYS A 57 -1.84 -12.75 6.79
N THR A 58 -2.77 -11.98 7.36
CA THR A 58 -4.20 -12.09 7.02
C THR A 58 -4.48 -11.47 5.66
N ILE A 59 -3.89 -10.33 5.35
CA ILE A 59 -4.03 -9.66 4.05
C ILE A 59 -3.59 -10.61 2.93
N LEU A 60 -2.37 -11.16 3.02
CA LEU A 60 -1.78 -12.01 1.98
C LEU A 60 -2.45 -13.38 1.82
N ARG A 61 -3.19 -13.84 2.82
CA ARG A 61 -3.99 -15.08 2.74
C ARG A 61 -5.39 -14.85 2.19
N THR A 62 -5.80 -13.61 1.97
CA THR A 62 -7.10 -13.29 1.38
C THR A 62 -7.12 -13.72 -0.09
N LYS A 63 -8.16 -14.44 -0.53
CA LYS A 63 -8.24 -14.99 -1.89
C LYS A 63 -8.20 -13.93 -2.99
N HIS A 64 -8.86 -12.79 -2.80
CA HIS A 64 -8.98 -11.73 -3.80
C HIS A 64 -8.59 -10.40 -3.17
N ILE A 65 -7.59 -9.74 -3.72
CA ILE A 65 -7.12 -8.43 -3.25
C ILE A 65 -7.36 -7.40 -4.35
N LEU A 66 -8.03 -6.30 -4.00
CA LEU A 66 -8.12 -5.10 -4.82
C LEU A 66 -7.33 -3.98 -4.14
N LEU A 67 -6.31 -3.46 -4.80
CA LEU A 67 -5.56 -2.32 -4.31
C LEU A 67 -5.79 -1.12 -5.22
N MET A 68 -6.07 0.03 -4.62
CA MET A 68 -6.28 1.28 -5.35
C MET A 68 -5.27 2.33 -4.90
N ALA A 69 -4.64 3.02 -5.87
CA ALA A 69 -3.75 4.14 -5.59
C ALA A 69 -3.91 5.24 -6.65
N TYR A 70 -4.19 6.45 -6.20
CA TYR A 70 -4.45 7.61 -7.04
C TYR A 70 -3.59 8.80 -6.62
N GLY A 71 -3.18 9.59 -7.62
CA GLY A 71 -2.43 10.82 -7.43
C GLY A 71 -0.90 10.65 -7.47
N ALA A 72 -0.22 11.72 -7.87
CA ALA A 72 1.23 11.75 -8.06
C ALA A 72 2.01 11.46 -6.76
N ASN A 73 1.45 11.78 -5.59
CA ASN A 73 2.06 11.51 -4.29
C ASN A 73 2.17 10.00 -3.97
N LYS A 74 1.55 9.12 -4.78
CA LYS A 74 1.65 7.66 -4.67
C LYS A 74 2.69 7.07 -5.62
N ALA A 75 3.17 7.80 -6.60
CA ALA A 75 3.99 7.27 -7.68
C ALA A 75 5.27 6.55 -7.18
N VAL A 76 5.93 7.08 -6.16
CA VAL A 76 7.12 6.46 -5.57
C VAL A 76 6.78 5.13 -4.90
N ALA A 77 5.70 5.09 -4.10
CA ALA A 77 5.23 3.87 -3.44
C ALA A 77 4.74 2.83 -4.44
N VAL A 78 4.03 3.25 -5.49
CA VAL A 78 3.59 2.37 -6.59
C VAL A 78 4.78 1.74 -7.31
N LYS A 79 5.81 2.53 -7.62
CA LYS A 79 7.05 2.01 -8.22
C LYS A 79 7.75 1.01 -7.29
N ALA A 80 7.88 1.33 -6.01
CA ALA A 80 8.48 0.43 -5.02
C ALA A 80 7.69 -0.88 -4.89
N MET A 81 6.36 -0.79 -4.86
CA MET A 81 5.46 -1.94 -4.77
C MET A 81 5.56 -2.87 -5.97
N LEU A 82 5.55 -2.33 -7.21
CA LEU A 82 5.42 -3.13 -8.44
C LEU A 82 6.75 -3.45 -9.11
N ALA A 83 7.75 -2.57 -9.00
CA ALA A 83 9.05 -2.68 -9.69
C ALA A 83 10.23 -2.78 -8.72
N GLY A 84 10.03 -2.56 -7.44
CA GLY A 84 11.06 -2.70 -6.41
C GLY A 84 11.21 -4.14 -5.92
N PRO A 85 12.18 -4.40 -5.03
CA PRO A 85 12.35 -5.70 -4.40
C PRO A 85 11.16 -6.01 -3.48
N ARG A 86 10.82 -7.30 -3.38
CA ARG A 86 9.84 -7.81 -2.41
C ARG A 86 10.48 -7.79 -1.02
N ALA A 87 10.18 -6.76 -0.24
CA ALA A 87 10.87 -6.50 1.03
C ALA A 87 10.00 -5.74 2.03
N ALA A 88 10.30 -5.91 3.32
CA ALA A 88 9.58 -5.28 4.43
C ALA A 88 9.63 -3.73 4.41
N GLN A 89 10.63 -3.13 3.75
CA GLN A 89 10.72 -1.68 3.59
C GLN A 89 9.57 -1.08 2.77
N CYS A 90 8.95 -1.91 1.93
CA CYS A 90 7.71 -1.57 1.24
C CYS A 90 6.72 -2.74 1.41
N PRO A 91 5.92 -2.78 2.48
CA PRO A 91 5.04 -3.93 2.76
C PRO A 91 4.10 -4.27 1.62
N ALA A 92 3.68 -3.28 0.83
CA ALA A 92 2.87 -3.52 -0.36
C ALA A 92 3.60 -4.37 -1.44
N SER A 93 4.94 -4.42 -1.43
CA SER A 93 5.71 -5.25 -2.36
C SER A 93 5.47 -6.75 -2.17
N PHE A 94 5.00 -7.18 -1.00
CA PHE A 94 4.63 -8.57 -0.76
C PHE A 94 3.46 -9.03 -1.64
N LEU A 95 2.65 -8.11 -2.19
CA LEU A 95 1.61 -8.44 -3.16
C LEU A 95 2.15 -9.01 -4.49
N GLN A 96 3.43 -8.79 -4.82
CA GLN A 96 4.04 -9.35 -6.03
C GLN A 96 3.97 -10.89 -6.10
N GLY A 97 3.88 -11.56 -4.95
CA GLY A 97 3.74 -13.02 -4.90
C GLY A 97 2.30 -13.51 -4.74
N HIS A 98 1.32 -12.62 -4.74
CA HIS A 98 -0.07 -12.99 -4.52
C HIS A 98 -0.73 -13.50 -5.81
N ALA A 99 -1.46 -14.62 -5.71
CA ALA A 99 -2.06 -15.29 -6.88
C ALA A 99 -3.19 -14.48 -7.54
N ASP A 100 -3.88 -13.63 -6.78
CA ASP A 100 -5.04 -12.88 -7.27
C ASP A 100 -5.11 -11.50 -6.59
N ALA A 101 -4.16 -10.63 -6.97
CA ALA A 101 -4.12 -9.23 -6.57
C ALA A 101 -4.26 -8.33 -7.80
N HIS A 102 -5.26 -7.47 -7.78
CA HIS A 102 -5.54 -6.49 -8.82
C HIS A 102 -5.20 -5.09 -8.33
N VAL A 103 -4.43 -4.35 -9.11
CA VAL A 103 -3.99 -3.00 -8.76
C VAL A 103 -4.59 -2.00 -9.74
N PHE A 104 -5.33 -1.04 -9.21
CA PHE A 104 -5.97 0.04 -9.95
C PHE A 104 -5.23 1.36 -9.69
N LEU A 105 -4.73 1.95 -10.76
CA LEU A 105 -3.93 3.18 -10.71
C LEU A 105 -4.53 4.23 -11.65
N ASP A 106 -4.44 5.49 -11.26
CA ASP A 106 -4.55 6.57 -12.23
C ASP A 106 -3.18 6.84 -12.90
N GLN A 107 -3.19 7.67 -13.95
CA GLN A 107 -1.98 8.00 -14.69
C GLN A 107 -0.92 8.68 -13.81
N ALA A 108 -1.34 9.49 -12.85
CA ALA A 108 -0.44 10.20 -11.95
C ALA A 108 0.27 9.26 -10.99
N ALA A 109 -0.44 8.27 -10.43
CA ALA A 109 0.16 7.23 -9.57
C ALA A 109 1.09 6.29 -10.36
N ALA A 110 0.82 6.07 -11.64
CA ALA A 110 1.63 5.21 -12.51
C ALA A 110 2.82 5.93 -13.18
N ALA A 111 2.96 7.24 -13.02
CA ALA A 111 3.87 8.09 -13.80
C ALA A 111 5.36 7.70 -13.72
N THR A 112 5.80 7.02 -12.66
CA THR A 112 7.20 6.62 -12.47
C THR A 112 7.46 5.14 -12.75
N LEU A 113 6.45 4.39 -13.23
CA LEU A 113 6.63 2.98 -13.57
C LEU A 113 7.57 2.83 -14.77
N PRO A 114 8.45 1.79 -14.78
CA PRO A 114 9.24 1.46 -15.96
C PRO A 114 8.36 1.14 -17.16
N GLY A 115 8.76 1.56 -18.37
CA GLY A 115 7.98 1.40 -19.60
C GLY A 115 7.42 0.01 -19.82
N LYS A 116 8.22 -1.04 -19.65
CA LYS A 116 7.76 -2.44 -19.76
C LYS A 116 6.59 -2.79 -18.84
N LEU A 117 6.54 -2.20 -17.64
CA LEU A 117 5.47 -2.43 -16.68
C LEU A 117 4.26 -1.52 -16.99
N ALA A 118 4.53 -0.28 -17.41
CA ALA A 118 3.48 0.64 -17.84
C ALA A 118 2.72 0.09 -19.07
N ASP A 119 3.41 -0.58 -19.99
CA ASP A 119 2.81 -1.21 -21.18
C ASP A 119 1.91 -2.42 -20.84
N GLN A 120 2.10 -3.02 -19.66
CA GLN A 120 1.28 -4.13 -19.16
C GLN A 120 -0.01 -3.65 -18.45
N LEU A 121 -0.16 -2.34 -18.21
CA LEU A 121 -1.38 -1.81 -17.64
C LEU A 121 -2.52 -2.01 -18.63
N SER A 122 -3.47 -2.86 -18.28
CA SER A 122 -4.68 -3.03 -19.08
C SER A 122 -5.47 -1.71 -19.05
N LYS A 123 -5.85 -1.22 -20.22
CA LYS A 123 -6.80 -0.11 -20.29
C LYS A 123 -8.13 -0.56 -19.70
N PRO A 124 -8.85 0.30 -18.96
CA PRO A 124 -10.18 -0.05 -18.49
C PRO A 124 -11.05 -0.47 -19.67
N PRO A 125 -11.95 -1.43 -19.49
CA PRO A 125 -12.94 -1.74 -20.52
C PRO A 125 -13.72 -0.46 -20.87
N ARG A 126 -13.91 -0.24 -22.15
CA ARG A 126 -14.70 0.88 -22.65
C ARG A 126 -16.16 0.71 -22.31
#